data_a742b2b040ba36dc5045fbc3daf44ef5
#
_entry.id   a742b2b040ba36dc5045fbc3daf44ef5
#
_cell.length_a   1.000
_cell.length_b   1.000
_cell.length_c   1.000
_cell.angle_alpha   90.00
_cell.angle_beta   90.00
_cell.angle_gamma   90.00
#
_symmetry.space_group_name_H-M   'P 1'
#
loop_
_entity.id
_entity.type
_entity.pdbx_description
1 polymer ?
#
loop_
_entity_poly.entity_id
_entity_poly.type
_entity_poly.pdbx_seq_one_letter_code
_entity_poly.pdbx_strand_id
1 'polypeptide(L)'
;MIGLKILKSYFGNLLMNFNSKNGIMKKIFLLILLFCFELNGQSELPKLFIKCDRCDNSFLRNEISYVDHVREQGLSDIQLFIYRNRNANNGNRYSLDFIGKNIFSDKKISLSLDTNPKMTRDEVRVSLKKKIELGLVYYLIETDLAERISISVDTIINNENSDNSSSDKWKNWVFQSAGELNFENETSRKESNIRIELDADKVTDKIKLQFDIEFERSNNKYENQDNTYISKRNRKSFGAKSVWSINDKWSAGFNAGASGDTYQNIDYRYYIMPAIEYSFFPYDEFVRREMVINYRIGYGYRNYIEETIYNKFEENVYLHQIAFETRFRQPWGEIYSNLRGKTFLQDPSKNSFSLDSWFSIRVFEGLSV
;
A
#
# COMPACT_ATOMS: atom_id res chain seq x y z
N MET A 1 39.77 10.54 2.02
CA MET A 1 41.23 10.14 2.05
C MET A 1 42.22 11.30 1.79
N ILE A 2 41.79 12.44 1.31
CA ILE A 2 42.65 13.61 1.02
C ILE A 2 42.88 14.47 2.26
N GLY A 3 41.94 14.56 3.20
CA GLY A 3 42.07 15.37 4.41
C GLY A 3 43.15 14.89 5.41
N LEU A 4 43.36 13.57 5.49
CA LEU A 4 44.36 13.01 6.44
C LEU A 4 45.82 13.24 6.03
N LYS A 5 46.11 13.41 4.74
CA LYS A 5 47.46 13.72 4.24
C LYS A 5 47.86 15.16 4.48
N ILE A 6 46.92 16.09 4.45
CA ILE A 6 47.16 17.52 4.69
C ILE A 6 47.42 17.77 6.19
N LEU A 7 46.66 17.11 7.07
CA LEU A 7 46.91 17.20 8.54
C LEU A 7 48.26 16.64 8.95
N LYS A 8 48.72 15.52 8.36
CA LYS A 8 50.05 14.96 8.67
C LYS A 8 51.18 15.88 8.23
N SER A 9 51.03 16.63 7.12
CA SER A 9 52.05 17.60 6.67
C SER A 9 52.15 18.82 7.58
N TYR A 10 51.02 19.32 8.08
CA TYR A 10 51.03 20.47 9.02
C TYR A 10 51.52 20.09 10.41
N PHE A 11 51.16 18.90 10.90
CA PHE A 11 51.65 18.40 12.20
C PHE A 11 53.15 18.08 12.22
N GLY A 12 53.70 17.57 11.11
CA GLY A 12 55.13 17.28 11.00
C GLY A 12 55.97 18.55 11.07
N ASN A 13 55.53 19.64 10.51
CA ASN A 13 56.25 20.92 10.55
C ASN A 13 56.08 21.67 11.89
N LEU A 14 55.01 21.43 12.63
CA LEU A 14 54.78 22.04 13.96
C LEU A 14 55.64 21.39 15.03
N LEU A 15 55.93 20.07 14.94
CA LEU A 15 56.73 19.32 15.87
C LEU A 15 58.25 19.62 15.77
N MET A 16 58.75 20.08 14.62
CA MET A 16 60.17 20.40 14.44
C MET A 16 60.63 21.75 15.01
N ASN A 17 59.69 22.66 15.32
CA ASN A 17 60.04 24.00 15.81
C ASN A 17 59.85 24.21 17.32
N PHE A 18 59.47 23.17 18.06
CA PHE A 18 59.29 23.27 19.53
C PHE A 18 60.51 22.78 20.34
N ASN A 19 61.64 23.45 20.12
CA ASN A 19 62.80 23.26 20.99
C ASN A 19 62.85 24.37 22.06
N SER A 20 61.77 24.45 22.83
CA SER A 20 61.71 25.39 23.98
C SER A 20 62.05 24.68 25.31
N LYS A 21 62.92 25.29 26.06
CA LYS A 21 63.39 24.79 27.37
C LYS A 21 62.38 24.80 28.52
N ASN A 22 61.11 25.12 28.25
CA ASN A 22 60.03 25.21 29.24
C ASN A 22 59.20 23.91 29.33
N GLY A 23 59.54 23.05 30.31
CA GLY A 23 58.86 21.78 30.62
C GLY A 23 57.34 21.91 30.91
N ILE A 24 56.88 23.10 31.24
CA ILE A 24 55.49 23.39 31.53
C ILE A 24 54.67 23.39 30.25
N MET A 25 55.16 23.98 29.15
CA MET A 25 54.42 23.99 27.86
C MET A 25 54.33 22.59 27.25
N LYS A 26 55.33 21.72 27.42
CA LYS A 26 55.20 20.30 27.00
C LYS A 26 54.17 19.55 27.79
N LYS A 27 54.01 19.81 29.06
CA LYS A 27 52.95 19.19 29.89
C LYS A 27 51.56 19.68 29.52
N ILE A 28 51.39 20.97 29.20
CA ILE A 28 50.14 21.55 28.75
C ILE A 28 49.73 21.00 27.36
N PHE A 29 50.68 20.88 26.44
CA PHE A 29 50.43 20.30 25.12
C PHE A 29 50.09 18.81 25.19
N LEU A 30 50.72 18.05 26.06
CA LEU A 30 50.39 16.65 26.31
C LEU A 30 49.00 16.49 26.95
N LEU A 31 48.62 17.40 27.85
CA LEU A 31 47.29 17.45 28.47
C LEU A 31 46.20 17.79 27.47
N ILE A 32 46.45 18.72 26.53
CA ILE A 32 45.51 19.05 25.43
C ILE A 32 45.39 17.88 24.45
N LEU A 33 46.48 17.18 24.14
CA LEU A 33 46.46 15.98 23.29
C LEU A 33 45.70 14.83 23.95
N LEU A 34 45.82 14.62 25.25
CA LEU A 34 45.02 13.65 26.00
C LEU A 34 43.55 14.02 26.06
N PHE A 35 43.20 15.31 26.15
CA PHE A 35 41.81 15.78 26.17
C PHE A 35 41.13 15.67 24.79
N CYS A 36 41.90 15.75 23.69
CA CYS A 36 41.36 15.54 22.34
C CYS A 36 41.09 14.06 22.02
N PHE A 37 41.63 13.10 22.76
CA PHE A 37 41.39 11.68 22.56
C PHE A 37 40.09 11.17 23.22
N GLU A 38 39.56 11.90 24.21
CA GLU A 38 38.32 11.47 24.89
C GLU A 38 37.00 11.91 24.21
N LEU A 39 37.07 12.64 23.07
CA LEU A 39 35.91 13.15 22.38
C LEU A 39 35.32 12.21 21.31
N ASN A 40 35.78 10.98 21.16
CA ASN A 40 35.31 10.04 20.15
C ASN A 40 34.44 8.89 20.69
N GLY A 41 33.75 9.09 21.81
CA GLY A 41 32.97 8.06 22.49
C GLY A 41 31.44 8.22 22.42
N GLN A 42 30.89 9.04 21.49
CA GLN A 42 29.46 8.99 21.23
C GLN A 42 29.20 7.85 20.27
N SER A 43 28.65 6.74 20.77
CA SER A 43 28.08 5.70 19.93
C SER A 43 27.01 6.35 19.08
N GLU A 44 27.26 6.51 17.77
CA GLU A 44 26.24 7.01 16.86
C GLU A 44 25.08 5.99 16.83
N LEU A 45 23.88 6.46 17.09
CA LEU A 45 22.69 5.63 16.95
C LEU A 45 22.58 5.09 15.53
N PRO A 46 22.16 3.83 15.33
CA PRO A 46 21.95 3.28 14.00
C PRO A 46 20.96 4.13 13.19
N LYS A 47 21.30 4.43 11.95
CA LYS A 47 20.51 5.28 11.05
C LYS A 47 19.43 4.47 10.35
N LEU A 48 18.16 4.78 10.61
CA LEU A 48 17.00 4.10 10.05
C LEU A 48 16.33 4.95 8.96
N PHE A 49 16.23 4.38 7.77
CA PHE A 49 15.37 4.89 6.71
C PHE A 49 14.05 4.11 6.64
N ILE A 50 12.91 4.80 6.63
CA ILE A 50 11.57 4.19 6.49
C ILE A 50 10.92 4.69 5.21
N LYS A 51 10.56 3.77 4.31
CA LYS A 51 9.70 4.01 3.15
C LYS A 51 8.34 3.36 3.39
N CYS A 52 7.34 4.18 3.63
CA CYS A 52 5.95 3.75 3.76
C CYS A 52 5.03 4.86 3.26
N ASP A 53 4.21 4.56 2.24
CA ASP A 53 3.40 5.57 1.57
C ASP A 53 2.10 5.92 2.32
N ARG A 54 1.66 5.05 3.23
CA ARG A 54 0.38 5.20 3.97
C ARG A 54 0.50 4.88 5.45
N CYS A 55 1.67 5.15 6.05
CA CYS A 55 1.89 5.05 7.48
C CYS A 55 1.91 6.43 8.13
N ASP A 56 1.65 6.46 9.42
CA ASP A 56 1.89 7.65 10.24
C ASP A 56 3.40 7.75 10.56
N ASN A 57 4.15 8.31 9.61
CA ASN A 57 5.60 8.44 9.73
C ASN A 57 6.02 9.34 10.90
N SER A 58 5.17 10.31 11.27
CA SER A 58 5.43 11.19 12.42
C SER A 58 5.34 10.40 13.72
N PHE A 59 4.29 9.61 13.87
CA PHE A 59 4.14 8.70 15.00
C PHE A 59 5.31 7.72 15.12
N LEU A 60 5.68 7.05 14.02
CA LEU A 60 6.77 6.08 14.04
C LEU A 60 8.11 6.71 14.45
N ARG A 61 8.42 7.91 13.96
CA ARG A 61 9.65 8.62 14.32
C ARG A 61 9.70 9.04 15.79
N ASN A 62 8.56 9.48 16.32
CA ASN A 62 8.48 9.90 17.71
C ASN A 62 8.58 8.72 18.68
N GLU A 63 7.94 7.60 18.33
CA GLU A 63 7.87 6.42 19.18
C GLU A 63 9.14 5.54 19.13
N ILE A 64 9.83 5.51 17.99
CA ILE A 64 11.06 4.74 17.77
C ILE A 64 12.25 5.70 17.84
N SER A 65 12.43 6.34 18.99
CA SER A 65 13.42 7.41 19.20
C SER A 65 14.84 6.92 19.50
N TYR A 66 15.06 5.63 19.66
CA TYR A 66 16.35 5.01 19.95
C TYR A 66 17.19 4.67 18.70
N VAL A 67 16.78 5.15 17.52
CA VAL A 67 17.51 5.14 16.25
C VAL A 67 17.51 6.54 15.64
N ASP A 68 18.48 6.85 14.80
CA ASP A 68 18.51 8.11 14.05
C ASP A 68 17.70 7.98 12.75
N HIS A 69 16.61 8.73 12.64
CA HIS A 69 15.71 8.69 11.47
C HIS A 69 16.25 9.56 10.34
N VAL A 70 16.79 8.93 9.31
CA VAL A 70 17.28 9.61 8.11
C VAL A 70 16.21 9.70 7.04
N ARG A 71 16.25 10.79 6.26
CA ARG A 71 15.30 11.00 5.14
C ARG A 71 15.78 10.34 3.86
N GLU A 72 17.07 10.12 3.73
CA GLU A 72 17.70 9.60 2.54
C GLU A 72 18.18 8.17 2.72
N GLN A 73 17.82 7.33 1.77
CA GLN A 73 18.14 5.90 1.79
C GLN A 73 19.65 5.64 1.81
N GLY A 74 20.42 6.48 1.11
CA GLY A 74 21.89 6.34 1.02
C GLY A 74 22.64 6.58 2.32
N LEU A 75 22.02 7.31 3.26
CA LEU A 75 22.62 7.64 4.56
C LEU A 75 22.28 6.64 5.66
N SER A 76 21.48 5.62 5.38
CA SER A 76 20.97 4.69 6.38
C SER A 76 21.85 3.47 6.57
N ASP A 77 21.87 2.94 7.80
CA ASP A 77 22.43 1.65 8.14
C ASP A 77 21.38 0.54 8.04
N ILE A 78 20.11 0.89 8.26
CA ILE A 78 18.96 -0.01 8.16
C ILE A 78 17.93 0.66 7.27
N GLN A 79 17.47 -0.07 6.25
CA GLN A 79 16.39 0.36 5.34
C GLN A 79 15.15 -0.46 5.60
N LEU A 80 14.06 0.19 5.93
CA LEU A 80 12.75 -0.43 6.11
C LEU A 80 11.79 -0.01 5.00
N PHE A 81 11.33 -1.00 4.23
CA PHE A 81 10.29 -0.82 3.22
C PHE A 81 9.01 -1.49 3.70
N ILE A 82 7.94 -0.72 3.77
CA ILE A 82 6.63 -1.20 4.21
C ILE A 82 5.66 -1.12 3.03
N TYR A 83 5.19 -2.29 2.60
CA TYR A 83 4.20 -2.43 1.54
C TYR A 83 2.85 -2.80 2.17
N ARG A 84 1.77 -2.23 1.66
CA ARG A 84 0.43 -2.50 2.12
C ARG A 84 -0.44 -3.05 1.00
N ASN A 85 -1.07 -4.21 1.24
CA ASN A 85 -2.08 -4.79 0.37
C ASN A 85 -3.32 -5.13 1.17
N ARG A 86 -4.48 -5.24 0.51
CA ARG A 86 -5.64 -5.85 1.15
C ARG A 86 -5.36 -7.32 1.39
N ASN A 87 -5.65 -7.78 2.61
CA ASN A 87 -5.61 -9.20 2.93
C ASN A 87 -6.96 -9.87 2.67
N ALA A 88 -6.97 -11.20 2.85
CA ALA A 88 -8.13 -12.03 2.62
C ALA A 88 -9.36 -11.65 3.47
N ASN A 89 -9.18 -11.02 4.61
CA ASN A 89 -10.25 -10.65 5.55
C ASN A 89 -10.69 -9.19 5.41
N ASN A 90 -10.51 -8.57 4.24
CA ASN A 90 -10.77 -7.14 3.99
C ASN A 90 -10.00 -6.15 4.88
N GLY A 91 -9.08 -6.63 5.70
CA GLY A 91 -8.10 -5.80 6.38
C GLY A 91 -6.91 -5.49 5.47
N ASN A 92 -5.77 -5.23 6.06
CA ASN A 92 -4.54 -5.00 5.32
C ASN A 92 -3.45 -5.95 5.80
N ARG A 93 -2.65 -6.43 4.86
CA ARG A 93 -1.35 -7.04 5.13
C ARG A 93 -0.27 -6.01 4.89
N TYR A 94 0.50 -5.75 5.93
CA TYR A 94 1.72 -4.97 5.86
C TYR A 94 2.90 -5.93 5.77
N SER A 95 3.70 -5.80 4.73
CA SER A 95 4.97 -6.52 4.58
C SER A 95 6.10 -5.56 4.85
N LEU A 96 6.95 -5.92 5.81
CA LEU A 96 8.05 -5.10 6.32
C LEU A 96 9.35 -5.77 5.90
N ASP A 97 10.06 -5.15 4.96
CA ASP A 97 11.37 -5.62 4.49
C ASP A 97 12.46 -4.75 5.08
N PHE A 98 13.27 -5.34 5.95
CA PHE A 98 14.44 -4.72 6.52
C PHE A 98 15.68 -5.15 5.74
N ILE A 99 16.47 -4.20 5.31
CA ILE A 99 17.73 -4.40 4.57
C ILE A 99 18.84 -3.64 5.29
N GLY A 100 19.81 -4.38 5.78
CA GLY A 100 21.00 -3.80 6.40
C GLY A 100 21.95 -3.22 5.35
N LYS A 101 22.69 -2.20 5.76
CA LYS A 101 23.75 -1.53 5.03
C LYS A 101 24.95 -1.33 5.94
N ASN A 102 26.07 -0.94 5.37
CA ASN A 102 27.30 -0.67 6.12
C ASN A 102 27.68 -1.84 7.03
N ILE A 103 27.65 -1.66 8.34
CA ILE A 103 27.95 -2.69 9.35
C ILE A 103 26.93 -3.84 9.36
N PHE A 104 25.75 -3.64 8.78
CA PHE A 104 24.67 -4.63 8.71
C PHE A 104 24.45 -5.17 7.29
N SER A 105 25.44 -5.05 6.38
CA SER A 105 25.26 -5.31 4.93
C SER A 105 24.74 -6.70 4.59
N ASP A 106 25.03 -7.72 5.41
CA ASP A 106 24.63 -9.10 5.18
C ASP A 106 23.27 -9.46 5.82
N LYS A 107 22.67 -8.51 6.55
CA LYS A 107 21.44 -8.74 7.28
C LYS A 107 20.22 -8.33 6.48
N LYS A 108 19.29 -9.27 6.38
CA LYS A 108 17.98 -9.03 5.80
C LYS A 108 16.93 -9.85 6.53
N ILE A 109 15.82 -9.21 6.90
CA ILE A 109 14.66 -9.87 7.49
C ILE A 109 13.37 -9.32 6.91
N SER A 110 12.38 -10.18 6.71
CA SER A 110 11.05 -9.79 6.27
C SER A 110 10.03 -10.25 7.30
N LEU A 111 9.18 -9.34 7.72
CA LEU A 111 8.10 -9.60 8.66
C LEU A 111 6.76 -9.23 8.00
N SER A 112 5.68 -9.79 8.50
CA SER A 112 4.33 -9.40 8.07
C SER A 112 3.44 -9.10 9.26
N LEU A 113 2.49 -8.19 9.05
CA LEU A 113 1.44 -7.84 9.99
C LEU A 113 0.11 -7.87 9.24
N ASP A 114 -0.79 -8.76 9.65
CA ASP A 114 -2.17 -8.76 9.18
C ASP A 114 -3.04 -7.97 10.14
N THR A 115 -3.85 -7.07 9.58
CA THR A 115 -4.86 -6.32 10.32
C THR A 115 -6.24 -6.77 9.88
N ASN A 116 -7.22 -6.61 10.72
CA ASN A 116 -8.62 -6.83 10.37
C ASN A 116 -9.35 -5.48 10.16
N PRO A 117 -10.48 -5.45 9.45
CA PRO A 117 -11.19 -4.20 9.15
C PRO A 117 -11.80 -3.52 10.39
N LYS A 118 -11.91 -4.22 11.52
CA LYS A 118 -12.44 -3.66 12.77
C LYS A 118 -11.39 -2.86 13.55
N MET A 119 -10.10 -2.99 13.21
CA MET A 119 -9.05 -2.25 13.88
C MET A 119 -9.14 -0.77 13.54
N THR A 120 -9.09 0.05 14.55
CA THR A 120 -8.96 1.50 14.41
C THR A 120 -7.60 1.88 13.82
N ARG A 121 -7.49 3.09 13.30
CA ARG A 121 -6.20 3.60 12.80
C ARG A 121 -5.12 3.61 13.88
N ASP A 122 -5.51 3.86 15.13
CA ASP A 122 -4.60 3.84 16.27
C ASP A 122 -4.08 2.43 16.57
N GLU A 123 -4.96 1.44 16.66
CA GLU A 123 -4.57 0.04 16.85
C GLU A 123 -3.65 -0.46 15.74
N VAL A 124 -3.90 -0.07 14.49
CA VAL A 124 -3.04 -0.43 13.35
C VAL A 124 -1.64 0.19 13.50
N ARG A 125 -1.53 1.50 13.81
CA ARG A 125 -0.21 2.16 13.93
C ARG A 125 0.59 1.63 15.11
N VAL A 126 -0.07 1.32 16.24
CA VAL A 126 0.57 0.71 17.42
C VAL A 126 1.06 -0.72 17.11
N SER A 127 0.25 -1.52 16.42
CA SER A 127 0.63 -2.87 16.00
C SER A 127 1.79 -2.84 15.00
N LEU A 128 1.77 -1.87 14.09
CA LEU A 128 2.84 -1.67 13.11
C LEU A 128 4.15 -1.27 13.81
N LYS A 129 4.09 -0.34 14.79
CA LYS A 129 5.23 0.04 15.62
C LYS A 129 5.85 -1.20 16.28
N LYS A 130 5.04 -2.00 16.98
CA LYS A 130 5.52 -3.23 17.66
C LYS A 130 6.20 -4.19 16.67
N LYS A 131 5.66 -4.33 15.45
CA LYS A 131 6.27 -5.19 14.43
C LYS A 131 7.59 -4.63 13.91
N ILE A 132 7.69 -3.29 13.77
CA ILE A 132 8.94 -2.62 13.40
C ILE A 132 9.99 -2.80 14.48
N GLU A 133 9.64 -2.58 15.75
CA GLU A 133 10.53 -2.78 16.89
C GLU A 133 11.09 -4.20 16.92
N LEU A 134 10.23 -5.21 16.72
CA LEU A 134 10.68 -6.61 16.64
C LEU A 134 11.69 -6.85 15.51
N GLY A 135 11.50 -6.22 14.35
CA GLY A 135 12.45 -6.32 13.24
C GLY A 135 13.77 -5.60 13.54
N LEU A 136 13.71 -4.47 14.24
CA LEU A 136 14.92 -3.71 14.61
C LEU A 136 15.78 -4.45 15.63
N VAL A 137 15.18 -5.24 16.54
CA VAL A 137 15.95 -6.05 17.51
C VAL A 137 17.00 -6.89 16.80
N TYR A 138 16.70 -7.46 15.63
CA TYR A 138 17.63 -8.27 14.84
C TYR A 138 18.94 -7.55 14.47
N TYR A 139 18.90 -6.22 14.37
CA TYR A 139 20.04 -5.37 14.07
C TYR A 139 20.69 -4.83 15.35
N LEU A 140 19.86 -4.40 16.30
CA LEU A 140 20.31 -3.71 17.50
C LEU A 140 21.05 -4.61 18.49
N ILE A 141 20.83 -5.91 18.45
CA ILE A 141 21.56 -6.89 19.31
C ILE A 141 23.06 -6.93 19.04
N GLU A 142 23.55 -6.38 17.93
CA GLU A 142 24.97 -6.29 17.60
C GLU A 142 25.57 -4.89 17.87
N THR A 143 24.82 -4.03 18.53
CA THR A 143 25.25 -2.67 18.90
C THR A 143 25.29 -2.52 20.40
N ASP A 144 25.86 -1.43 20.88
CA ASP A 144 25.89 -1.07 22.32
C ASP A 144 24.47 -0.92 22.91
N LEU A 145 23.44 -0.85 22.07
CA LEU A 145 22.04 -0.83 22.51
C LEU A 145 21.56 -2.20 23.00
N ALA A 146 22.27 -3.28 22.72
CA ALA A 146 21.86 -4.65 23.09
C ALA A 146 21.58 -4.78 24.60
N GLU A 147 22.43 -4.17 25.46
CA GLU A 147 22.26 -4.20 26.90
C GLU A 147 21.06 -3.43 27.43
N ARG A 148 20.45 -2.56 26.58
CA ARG A 148 19.27 -1.76 26.92
C ARG A 148 17.97 -2.40 26.40
N ILE A 149 18.05 -3.50 25.63
CA ILE A 149 16.88 -4.18 25.10
C ILE A 149 16.32 -5.10 26.17
N SER A 150 15.08 -4.86 26.57
CA SER A 150 14.28 -5.79 27.39
C SER A 150 13.13 -6.33 26.56
N ILE A 151 13.00 -7.64 26.47
CA ILE A 151 11.90 -8.30 25.77
C ILE A 151 10.99 -8.91 26.86
N SER A 152 9.77 -8.40 27.00
CA SER A 152 8.73 -9.01 27.82
C SER A 152 7.77 -9.77 26.92
N VAL A 153 7.57 -11.04 27.24
CA VAL A 153 6.53 -11.86 26.61
C VAL A 153 5.40 -11.98 27.63
N ASP A 154 4.24 -11.40 27.30
CA ASP A 154 3.04 -11.64 28.10
C ASP A 154 2.76 -13.12 28.01
N THR A 155 3.00 -13.86 29.09
CA THR A 155 2.51 -15.22 29.22
C THR A 155 0.97 -15.11 29.19
N ILE A 156 0.36 -15.61 28.15
CA ILE A 156 -1.06 -15.87 28.14
C ILE A 156 -1.26 -16.95 29.22
N ILE A 157 -1.58 -16.50 30.44
CA ILE A 157 -2.10 -17.40 31.45
C ILE A 157 -3.41 -17.87 30.81
N ASN A 158 -3.41 -19.12 30.33
CA ASN A 158 -4.62 -19.84 29.96
C ASN A 158 -5.44 -19.97 31.24
N ASN A 159 -6.14 -18.92 31.63
CA ASN A 159 -7.32 -19.09 32.45
C ASN A 159 -8.28 -19.86 31.55
N GLU A 160 -8.43 -21.14 31.81
CA GLU A 160 -9.35 -22.10 31.17
C GLU A 160 -10.82 -21.63 31.18
N ASN A 161 -11.10 -20.40 31.59
CA ASN A 161 -12.43 -19.80 31.67
C ASN A 161 -12.60 -18.54 30.78
N SER A 162 -11.67 -18.23 29.90
CA SER A 162 -11.93 -17.27 28.80
C SER A 162 -12.11 -18.05 27.50
N ASP A 163 -13.29 -18.61 27.30
CA ASP A 163 -13.87 -18.95 26.00
C ASP A 163 -13.99 -17.72 25.08
N ASN A 164 -12.94 -16.93 25.01
CA ASN A 164 -12.74 -15.81 24.08
C ASN A 164 -11.67 -16.12 23.03
N SER A 165 -11.56 -17.36 22.57
CA SER A 165 -11.41 -17.57 21.16
C SER A 165 -12.71 -17.04 20.57
N SER A 166 -12.73 -15.78 20.14
CA SER A 166 -13.88 -15.23 19.44
C SER A 166 -14.03 -16.07 18.19
N SER A 167 -14.80 -17.16 18.32
CA SER A 167 -15.22 -17.91 17.13
C SER A 167 -15.83 -16.84 16.23
N ASP A 168 -15.24 -16.67 15.05
CA ASP A 168 -15.72 -15.67 14.11
C ASP A 168 -17.19 -16.02 13.79
N LYS A 169 -18.11 -15.36 14.51
CA LYS A 169 -19.56 -15.56 14.38
C LYS A 169 -20.03 -15.37 12.95
N TRP A 170 -19.28 -14.61 12.16
CA TRP A 170 -19.57 -14.26 10.79
C TRP A 170 -18.91 -15.21 9.78
N LYS A 171 -18.10 -16.18 10.23
CA LYS A 171 -17.43 -17.16 9.36
C LYS A 171 -16.72 -16.51 8.18
N ASN A 172 -15.87 -15.50 8.46
CA ASN A 172 -15.08 -14.69 7.52
C ASN A 172 -15.92 -13.75 6.63
N TRP A 173 -17.19 -13.48 6.95
CA TRP A 173 -17.95 -12.43 6.32
C TRP A 173 -17.65 -11.06 6.93
N VAL A 174 -17.48 -10.07 6.08
CA VAL A 174 -17.34 -8.66 6.45
C VAL A 174 -18.42 -7.87 5.71
N PHE A 175 -19.22 -7.14 6.46
CA PHE A 175 -20.25 -6.26 5.93
C PHE A 175 -19.84 -4.81 6.13
N GLN A 176 -19.97 -3.99 5.09
CA GLN A 176 -19.70 -2.57 5.12
C GLN A 176 -20.92 -1.82 4.60
N SER A 177 -21.19 -0.68 5.19
CA SER A 177 -22.21 0.26 4.69
C SER A 177 -21.62 1.66 4.69
N ALA A 178 -21.84 2.40 3.60
CA ALA A 178 -21.46 3.79 3.48
C ALA A 178 -22.66 4.60 2.99
N GLY A 179 -22.78 5.83 3.48
CA GLY A 179 -23.77 6.80 3.05
C GLY A 179 -23.12 8.15 2.82
N GLU A 180 -23.45 8.79 1.71
CA GLU A 180 -23.02 10.13 1.37
C GLU A 180 -24.24 10.99 1.06
N LEU A 181 -24.31 12.16 1.71
CA LEU A 181 -25.32 13.17 1.50
C LEU A 181 -24.62 14.49 1.20
N ASN A 182 -24.87 15.03 0.02
CA ASN A 182 -24.32 16.32 -0.38
C ASN A 182 -25.48 17.22 -0.84
N PHE A 183 -25.58 18.40 -0.21
CA PHE A 183 -26.56 19.42 -0.55
C PHE A 183 -25.87 20.75 -0.73
N GLU A 184 -26.01 21.34 -1.89
CA GLU A 184 -25.50 22.67 -2.20
C GLU A 184 -26.67 23.53 -2.67
N ASN A 185 -26.80 24.74 -2.14
CA ASN A 185 -27.84 25.67 -2.51
C ASN A 185 -27.26 27.08 -2.67
N GLU A 186 -27.04 27.46 -3.91
CA GLU A 186 -26.59 28.79 -4.32
C GLU A 186 -27.69 29.45 -5.17
N THR A 187 -27.57 30.75 -5.43
CA THR A 187 -28.53 31.50 -6.22
C THR A 187 -28.71 30.94 -7.62
N SER A 188 -27.61 30.46 -8.25
CA SER A 188 -27.60 29.96 -9.62
C SER A 188 -27.46 28.44 -9.73
N ARG A 189 -27.23 27.74 -8.60
CA ARG A 189 -26.96 26.30 -8.58
C ARG A 189 -27.58 25.65 -7.35
N LYS A 190 -28.33 24.58 -7.58
CA LYS A 190 -28.85 23.75 -6.49
C LYS A 190 -28.50 22.29 -6.80
N GLU A 191 -27.82 21.65 -5.89
CA GLU A 191 -27.43 20.26 -6.00
C GLU A 191 -27.91 19.46 -4.80
N SER A 192 -28.34 18.23 -5.09
CA SER A 192 -28.67 17.22 -4.09
C SER A 192 -28.15 15.89 -4.59
N ASN A 193 -27.23 15.30 -3.85
CA ASN A 193 -26.68 13.98 -4.13
C ASN A 193 -26.83 13.09 -2.89
N ILE A 194 -27.41 11.91 -3.11
CA ILE A 194 -27.59 10.85 -2.11
C ILE A 194 -26.96 9.60 -2.68
N ARG A 195 -26.02 9.01 -1.96
CA ARG A 195 -25.37 7.74 -2.33
C ARG A 195 -25.37 6.80 -1.13
N ILE A 196 -25.75 5.56 -1.37
CA ILE A 196 -25.74 4.47 -0.38
C ILE A 196 -25.01 3.29 -1.01
N GLU A 197 -24.04 2.75 -0.27
CA GLU A 197 -23.25 1.59 -0.65
C GLU A 197 -23.36 0.53 0.45
N LEU A 198 -23.57 -0.72 0.04
CA LEU A 198 -23.60 -1.89 0.91
C LEU A 198 -22.69 -2.96 0.29
N ASP A 199 -21.70 -3.40 1.05
CA ASP A 199 -20.76 -4.42 0.63
C ASP A 199 -20.82 -5.62 1.56
N ALA A 200 -20.66 -6.81 1.00
CA ALA A 200 -20.50 -8.05 1.73
C ALA A 200 -19.36 -8.86 1.11
N ASP A 201 -18.31 -9.05 1.89
CA ASP A 201 -17.10 -9.76 1.46
C ASP A 201 -16.87 -10.99 2.34
N LYS A 202 -16.52 -12.10 1.69
CA LYS A 202 -16.00 -13.28 2.36
C LYS A 202 -14.74 -13.74 1.67
N VAL A 203 -13.66 -13.88 2.42
CA VAL A 203 -12.40 -14.37 1.88
C VAL A 203 -11.82 -15.44 2.79
N THR A 204 -11.43 -16.55 2.17
CA THR A 204 -10.69 -17.64 2.78
C THR A 204 -9.52 -17.99 1.87
N ASP A 205 -8.65 -18.91 2.26
CA ASP A 205 -7.53 -19.37 1.43
C ASP A 205 -7.99 -19.96 0.09
N LYS A 206 -9.22 -20.46 0.00
CA LYS A 206 -9.76 -21.16 -1.18
C LYS A 206 -10.80 -20.36 -1.94
N ILE A 207 -11.52 -19.46 -1.29
CA ILE A 207 -12.70 -18.81 -1.88
C ILE A 207 -12.71 -17.32 -1.52
N LYS A 208 -12.96 -16.49 -2.53
CA LYS A 208 -13.28 -15.08 -2.39
C LYS A 208 -14.66 -14.81 -2.96
N LEU A 209 -15.58 -14.31 -2.13
CA LEU A 209 -16.91 -13.84 -2.52
C LEU A 209 -17.01 -12.35 -2.21
N GLN A 210 -17.53 -11.58 -3.15
CA GLN A 210 -17.78 -10.16 -2.99
C GLN A 210 -19.14 -9.82 -3.57
N PHE A 211 -19.93 -9.07 -2.82
CA PHE A 211 -21.22 -8.54 -3.26
C PHE A 211 -21.23 -7.05 -2.97
N ASP A 212 -21.68 -6.27 -3.92
CA ASP A 212 -21.84 -4.83 -3.80
C ASP A 212 -23.22 -4.40 -4.28
N ILE A 213 -23.83 -3.48 -3.54
CA ILE A 213 -25.07 -2.80 -3.88
C ILE A 213 -24.81 -1.31 -3.79
N GLU A 214 -25.12 -0.59 -4.85
CA GLU A 214 -25.01 0.86 -4.88
C GLU A 214 -26.34 1.47 -5.33
N PHE A 215 -26.74 2.51 -4.62
CA PHE A 215 -27.84 3.39 -5.00
C PHE A 215 -27.33 4.83 -5.00
N GLU A 216 -27.48 5.52 -6.12
CA GLU A 216 -27.14 6.94 -6.26
C GLU A 216 -28.31 7.70 -6.88
N ARG A 217 -28.67 8.81 -6.29
CA ARG A 217 -29.59 9.78 -6.85
C ARG A 217 -28.98 11.17 -6.80
N SER A 218 -28.81 11.77 -7.97
CA SER A 218 -28.30 13.12 -8.12
C SER A 218 -29.35 13.99 -8.81
N ASN A 219 -29.52 15.20 -8.31
CA ASN A 219 -30.48 16.16 -8.83
C ASN A 219 -29.81 17.54 -8.82
N ASN A 220 -29.48 18.03 -10.02
CA ASN A 220 -28.76 19.27 -10.20
C ASN A 220 -29.61 20.25 -10.99
N LYS A 221 -29.81 21.43 -10.45
CA LYS A 221 -30.53 22.54 -11.08
C LYS A 221 -29.57 23.71 -11.26
N TYR A 222 -29.47 24.19 -12.48
CA TYR A 222 -28.68 25.36 -12.84
C TYR A 222 -29.62 26.44 -13.37
N GLU A 223 -29.55 27.62 -12.81
CA GLU A 223 -30.37 28.78 -13.20
C GLU A 223 -29.45 29.89 -13.72
N ASN A 224 -29.71 30.33 -14.95
CA ASN A 224 -29.13 31.51 -15.54
C ASN A 224 -30.28 32.51 -15.85
N GLN A 225 -29.99 33.78 -16.12
CA GLN A 225 -30.97 34.85 -16.27
C GLN A 225 -32.17 34.47 -17.17
N ASP A 226 -31.96 33.65 -18.18
CA ASP A 226 -33.01 33.28 -19.17
C ASP A 226 -33.34 31.79 -19.20
N ASN A 227 -32.60 30.91 -18.57
CA ASN A 227 -32.76 29.46 -18.70
C ASN A 227 -32.54 28.72 -17.39
N THR A 228 -33.37 27.69 -17.20
CA THR A 228 -33.20 26.70 -16.12
C THR A 228 -32.86 25.34 -16.75
N TYR A 229 -31.74 24.77 -16.34
CA TYR A 229 -31.35 23.43 -16.72
C TYR A 229 -31.44 22.50 -15.52
N ILE A 230 -32.12 21.35 -15.68
CA ILE A 230 -32.28 20.35 -14.63
C ILE A 230 -31.68 19.03 -15.13
N SER A 231 -30.68 18.52 -14.41
CA SER A 231 -30.08 17.20 -14.63
C SER A 231 -30.47 16.28 -13.48
N LYS A 232 -31.07 15.15 -13.81
CA LYS A 232 -31.43 14.11 -12.84
C LYS A 232 -30.71 12.81 -13.21
N ARG A 233 -30.03 12.20 -12.25
CA ARG A 233 -29.43 10.90 -12.42
C ARG A 233 -29.92 9.97 -11.33
N ASN A 234 -30.36 8.80 -11.76
CA ASN A 234 -30.62 7.66 -10.87
C ASN A 234 -29.74 6.51 -11.33
N ARG A 235 -28.93 6.00 -10.42
CA ARG A 235 -28.11 4.83 -10.62
C ARG A 235 -28.45 3.79 -9.55
N LYS A 236 -28.61 2.56 -9.98
CA LYS A 236 -28.76 1.39 -9.12
C LYS A 236 -27.84 0.31 -9.66
N SER A 237 -27.06 -0.33 -8.81
CA SER A 237 -26.23 -1.44 -9.25
C SER A 237 -26.15 -2.52 -8.18
N PHE A 238 -26.01 -3.73 -8.67
CA PHE A 238 -25.69 -4.93 -7.92
C PHE A 238 -24.54 -5.61 -8.62
N GLY A 239 -23.47 -5.94 -7.88
CA GLY A 239 -22.34 -6.71 -8.34
C GLY A 239 -22.17 -7.97 -7.50
N ALA A 240 -21.69 -9.03 -8.13
CA ALA A 240 -21.30 -10.27 -7.49
C ALA A 240 -20.02 -10.80 -8.15
N LYS A 241 -19.02 -11.12 -7.34
CA LYS A 241 -17.79 -11.73 -7.79
C LYS A 241 -17.48 -12.95 -6.93
N SER A 242 -17.17 -14.06 -7.59
CA SER A 242 -16.71 -15.26 -6.93
C SER A 242 -15.42 -15.74 -7.57
N VAL A 243 -14.42 -16.07 -6.74
CA VAL A 243 -13.13 -16.60 -7.18
C VAL A 243 -12.77 -17.81 -6.34
N TRP A 244 -12.35 -18.88 -6.98
CA TRP A 244 -11.87 -20.11 -6.35
C TRP A 244 -10.40 -20.31 -6.71
N SER A 245 -9.57 -20.48 -5.70
CA SER A 245 -8.18 -20.90 -5.88
C SER A 245 -8.16 -22.38 -6.20
N ILE A 246 -7.64 -22.74 -7.39
CA ILE A 246 -7.45 -24.12 -7.81
C ILE A 246 -6.13 -24.66 -7.24
N ASN A 247 -5.08 -23.84 -7.34
CA ASN A 247 -3.75 -24.06 -6.74
C ASN A 247 -3.02 -22.72 -6.62
N ASP A 248 -1.73 -22.74 -6.28
CA ASP A 248 -0.92 -21.54 -6.04
C ASP A 248 -0.77 -20.61 -7.26
N LYS A 249 -1.13 -21.06 -8.46
CA LYS A 249 -0.99 -20.30 -9.71
C LYS A 249 -2.28 -20.15 -10.49
N TRP A 250 -3.26 -21.01 -10.29
CA TRP A 250 -4.50 -21.00 -11.06
C TRP A 250 -5.68 -20.65 -10.18
N SER A 251 -6.50 -19.75 -10.65
CA SER A 251 -7.82 -19.48 -10.09
C SER A 251 -8.88 -19.42 -11.19
N ALA A 252 -10.10 -19.76 -10.82
CA ALA A 252 -11.27 -19.62 -11.66
C ALA A 252 -12.36 -18.87 -10.91
N GLY A 253 -13.28 -18.25 -11.63
CA GLY A 253 -14.36 -17.50 -10.99
C GLY A 253 -15.37 -16.99 -11.98
N PHE A 254 -16.27 -16.16 -11.49
CA PHE A 254 -17.17 -15.39 -12.32
C PHE A 254 -17.44 -14.02 -11.73
N ASN A 255 -17.82 -13.09 -12.61
CA ASN A 255 -18.41 -11.82 -12.24
C ASN A 255 -19.83 -11.78 -12.82
N ALA A 256 -20.79 -11.36 -12.03
CA ALA A 256 -22.15 -11.11 -12.46
C ALA A 256 -22.61 -9.75 -11.95
N GLY A 257 -23.52 -9.11 -12.63
CA GLY A 257 -24.05 -7.84 -12.15
C GLY A 257 -25.31 -7.43 -12.88
N ALA A 258 -26.06 -6.55 -12.23
CA ALA A 258 -27.21 -5.88 -12.78
C ALA A 258 -27.16 -4.39 -12.43
N SER A 259 -27.54 -3.51 -13.37
CA SER A 259 -27.57 -2.08 -13.09
C SER A 259 -28.51 -1.33 -14.01
N GLY A 260 -29.03 -0.19 -13.54
CA GLY A 260 -29.67 0.85 -14.33
C GLY A 260 -29.00 2.19 -14.07
N ASP A 261 -28.89 3.04 -15.09
CA ASP A 261 -28.28 4.36 -14.99
C ASP A 261 -28.89 5.30 -16.03
N THR A 262 -29.71 6.24 -15.58
CA THR A 262 -30.40 7.17 -16.48
C THR A 262 -29.44 8.06 -17.28
N TYR A 263 -28.24 8.33 -16.75
CA TYR A 263 -27.23 9.11 -17.46
C TYR A 263 -26.60 8.34 -18.64
N GLN A 264 -26.53 7.02 -18.53
CA GLN A 264 -26.02 6.14 -19.60
C GLN A 264 -27.12 5.65 -20.55
N ASN A 265 -28.33 6.17 -20.43
CA ASN A 265 -29.48 5.69 -21.18
C ASN A 265 -29.80 4.19 -20.95
N ILE A 266 -29.50 3.66 -19.76
CA ILE A 266 -29.71 2.26 -19.37
C ILE A 266 -30.87 2.20 -18.40
N ASP A 267 -31.99 1.59 -18.82
CA ASP A 267 -33.09 1.25 -17.91
C ASP A 267 -32.65 0.11 -17.00
N TYR A 268 -32.24 -0.99 -17.60
CA TYR A 268 -31.56 -2.08 -16.90
C TYR A 268 -30.59 -2.83 -17.81
N ARG A 269 -29.53 -3.34 -17.22
CA ARG A 269 -28.59 -4.28 -17.83
C ARG A 269 -28.23 -5.34 -16.84
N TYR A 270 -27.93 -6.53 -17.31
CA TYR A 270 -27.27 -7.58 -16.51
C TYR A 270 -26.20 -8.28 -17.33
N TYR A 271 -25.26 -8.88 -16.64
CA TYR A 271 -24.18 -9.64 -17.25
C TYR A 271 -23.71 -10.77 -16.35
N ILE A 272 -23.14 -11.80 -16.97
CA ILE A 272 -22.39 -12.85 -16.32
C ILE A 272 -21.12 -13.13 -17.11
N MET A 273 -19.98 -13.21 -16.42
CA MET A 273 -18.66 -13.35 -17.02
C MET A 273 -17.84 -14.38 -16.23
N PRO A 274 -17.85 -15.66 -16.59
CA PRO A 274 -16.85 -16.61 -16.12
C PRO A 274 -15.44 -16.15 -16.51
N ALA A 275 -14.48 -16.47 -15.65
CA ALA A 275 -13.10 -16.06 -15.76
C ALA A 275 -12.16 -17.17 -15.32
N ILE A 276 -10.98 -17.20 -15.93
CA ILE A 276 -9.84 -18.01 -15.49
C ILE A 276 -8.60 -17.10 -15.43
N GLU A 277 -7.77 -17.33 -14.43
CA GLU A 277 -6.58 -16.52 -14.20
C GLU A 277 -5.38 -17.42 -13.93
N TYR A 278 -4.26 -17.08 -14.52
CA TYR A 278 -2.97 -17.69 -14.27
C TYR A 278 -1.99 -16.68 -13.71
N SER A 279 -1.42 -16.97 -12.54
CA SER A 279 -0.36 -16.21 -11.91
C SER A 279 1.01 -16.83 -12.21
N PHE A 280 1.94 -16.03 -12.74
CA PHE A 280 3.32 -16.48 -13.00
C PHE A 280 4.11 -16.69 -11.72
N PHE A 281 3.79 -15.90 -10.68
CA PHE A 281 4.39 -16.00 -9.35
C PHE A 281 3.41 -16.64 -8.37
N PRO A 282 3.87 -17.37 -7.36
CA PRO A 282 3.02 -17.85 -6.27
C PRO A 282 2.32 -16.69 -5.55
N TYR A 283 1.13 -16.96 -5.00
CA TYR A 283 0.33 -15.92 -4.31
C TYR A 283 1.00 -15.33 -3.06
N ASP A 284 1.91 -16.03 -2.43
CA ASP A 284 2.68 -15.53 -1.28
C ASP A 284 3.66 -14.40 -1.67
N GLU A 285 4.07 -14.35 -2.94
CA GLU A 285 4.94 -13.31 -3.48
C GLU A 285 4.19 -12.07 -4.00
N PHE A 286 2.87 -12.11 -4.08
CA PHE A 286 1.98 -11.07 -4.62
C PHE A 286 2.26 -9.66 -4.08
N VAL A 287 2.76 -9.54 -2.86
CA VAL A 287 3.12 -8.25 -2.25
C VAL A 287 4.26 -7.57 -2.98
N ARG A 288 5.25 -8.34 -3.45
CA ARG A 288 6.48 -7.82 -4.08
C ARG A 288 6.44 -7.88 -5.59
N ARG A 289 5.84 -8.95 -6.12
CA ARG A 289 5.77 -9.18 -7.56
C ARG A 289 4.49 -9.91 -7.91
N GLU A 290 3.81 -9.36 -8.85
CA GLU A 290 2.58 -9.89 -9.40
C GLU A 290 2.71 -9.87 -10.92
N MET A 291 2.37 -10.96 -11.56
CA MET A 291 2.24 -11.05 -13.00
C MET A 291 1.15 -12.06 -13.30
N VAL A 292 0.03 -11.60 -13.85
CA VAL A 292 -1.15 -12.42 -14.07
C VAL A 292 -1.70 -12.25 -15.47
N ILE A 293 -2.20 -13.33 -16.05
CA ILE A 293 -3.07 -13.31 -17.22
C ILE A 293 -4.46 -13.71 -16.78
N ASN A 294 -5.44 -12.88 -17.10
CA ASN A 294 -6.85 -13.12 -16.81
C ASN A 294 -7.62 -13.15 -18.13
N TYR A 295 -8.35 -14.23 -18.36
CA TYR A 295 -9.27 -14.37 -19.49
C TYR A 295 -10.71 -14.45 -18.98
N ARG A 296 -11.59 -13.68 -19.61
CA ARG A 296 -13.03 -13.64 -19.31
C ARG A 296 -13.82 -13.76 -20.61
N ILE A 297 -14.89 -14.52 -20.53
CA ILE A 297 -15.90 -14.55 -21.59
C ILE A 297 -17.25 -14.26 -20.95
N GLY A 298 -18.15 -13.57 -21.62
CA GLY A 298 -19.38 -13.20 -20.97
C GLY A 298 -20.53 -12.89 -21.90
N TYR A 299 -21.68 -12.99 -21.30
CA TYR A 299 -22.96 -12.57 -21.86
C TYR A 299 -23.52 -11.41 -21.04
N GLY A 300 -24.11 -10.45 -21.72
CA GLY A 300 -24.86 -9.36 -21.12
C GLY A 300 -26.08 -9.01 -21.97
N TYR A 301 -27.08 -8.52 -21.29
CA TYR A 301 -28.27 -7.92 -21.92
C TYR A 301 -28.39 -6.48 -21.46
N ARG A 302 -28.82 -5.60 -22.35
CA ARG A 302 -29.07 -4.19 -22.10
C ARG A 302 -30.44 -3.81 -22.63
N ASN A 303 -31.19 -3.07 -21.82
CA ASN A 303 -32.41 -2.40 -22.20
C ASN A 303 -32.18 -0.89 -22.01
N TYR A 304 -32.55 -0.12 -23.00
CA TYR A 304 -32.34 1.31 -23.06
C TYR A 304 -33.62 2.09 -22.77
N ILE A 305 -33.49 3.23 -22.08
CA ILE A 305 -34.63 4.12 -21.79
C ILE A 305 -35.13 4.76 -23.08
N GLU A 306 -34.23 5.19 -23.93
CA GLU A 306 -34.50 5.80 -25.22
C GLU A 306 -33.74 5.06 -26.32
N GLU A 307 -34.24 5.17 -27.56
CA GLU A 307 -33.57 4.58 -28.71
C GLU A 307 -32.12 5.08 -28.85
N THR A 308 -31.21 4.14 -29.05
CA THR A 308 -29.81 4.47 -29.26
C THR A 308 -29.54 5.04 -30.64
N ILE A 309 -28.39 5.67 -30.87
CA ILE A 309 -27.95 6.13 -32.20
C ILE A 309 -27.80 5.00 -33.22
N TYR A 310 -27.92 3.73 -32.81
CA TYR A 310 -27.89 2.54 -33.64
C TYR A 310 -29.30 1.95 -33.84
N ASN A 311 -30.35 2.72 -33.52
CA ASN A 311 -31.77 2.33 -33.62
C ASN A 311 -32.07 1.06 -32.79
N LYS A 312 -31.59 1.01 -31.56
CA LYS A 312 -31.81 -0.10 -30.64
C LYS A 312 -32.45 0.36 -29.35
N PHE A 313 -33.46 -0.35 -28.87
CA PHE A 313 -34.01 -0.25 -27.53
C PHE A 313 -33.44 -1.33 -26.59
N GLU A 314 -32.94 -2.43 -27.18
CA GLU A 314 -32.33 -3.52 -26.42
C GLU A 314 -31.24 -4.21 -27.23
N GLU A 315 -30.29 -4.85 -26.54
CA GLU A 315 -29.29 -5.66 -27.20
C GLU A 315 -28.75 -6.77 -26.32
N ASN A 316 -28.44 -7.90 -26.95
CA ASN A 316 -27.61 -8.97 -26.36
C ASN A 316 -26.15 -8.72 -26.71
N VAL A 317 -25.27 -8.85 -25.73
CA VAL A 317 -23.85 -8.59 -25.89
C VAL A 317 -23.07 -9.83 -25.46
N TYR A 318 -22.34 -10.40 -26.40
CA TYR A 318 -21.38 -11.46 -26.11
C TYR A 318 -19.98 -10.88 -26.29
N LEU A 319 -19.15 -11.01 -25.27
CA LEU A 319 -17.83 -10.42 -25.30
C LEU A 319 -16.80 -11.34 -24.66
N HIS A 320 -15.56 -11.17 -25.04
CA HIS A 320 -14.44 -11.72 -24.30
C HIS A 320 -13.39 -10.64 -24.03
N GLN A 321 -12.60 -10.89 -23.01
CA GLN A 321 -11.55 -9.98 -22.57
C GLN A 321 -10.35 -10.81 -22.13
N ILE A 322 -9.18 -10.38 -22.55
CA ILE A 322 -7.90 -10.80 -21.99
C ILE A 322 -7.26 -9.62 -21.30
N ALA A 323 -6.70 -9.84 -20.13
CA ALA A 323 -5.93 -8.83 -19.42
C ALA A 323 -4.60 -9.43 -18.97
N PHE A 324 -3.55 -8.64 -19.10
CA PHE A 324 -2.22 -8.95 -18.58
C PHE A 324 -1.84 -7.85 -17.60
N GLU A 325 -1.74 -8.20 -16.32
CA GLU A 325 -1.39 -7.27 -15.27
C GLU A 325 -0.04 -7.64 -14.67
N THR A 326 0.80 -6.63 -14.49
CA THR A 326 2.09 -6.77 -13.83
C THR A 326 2.25 -5.71 -12.76
N ARG A 327 2.84 -6.11 -11.63
CA ARG A 327 3.22 -5.20 -10.55
C ARG A 327 4.51 -5.69 -9.91
N PHE A 328 5.51 -4.83 -9.91
CA PHE A 328 6.79 -5.09 -9.26
C PHE A 328 7.08 -3.99 -8.25
N ARG A 329 7.24 -4.37 -6.98
CA ARG A 329 7.63 -3.48 -5.89
C ARG A 329 9.01 -3.87 -5.39
N GLN A 330 9.94 -2.96 -5.53
CA GLN A 330 11.34 -3.18 -5.20
C GLN A 330 11.88 -1.98 -4.42
N PRO A 331 13.00 -2.11 -3.69
CA PRO A 331 13.63 -0.98 -3.01
C PRO A 331 13.97 0.21 -3.92
N TRP A 332 14.15 -0.04 -5.21
CA TRP A 332 14.42 1.01 -6.20
C TRP A 332 13.16 1.67 -6.78
N GLY A 333 11.97 1.10 -6.53
CA GLY A 333 10.72 1.68 -7.04
C GLY A 333 9.60 0.67 -7.25
N GLU A 334 8.55 1.14 -7.89
CA GLU A 334 7.37 0.34 -8.25
C GLU A 334 7.05 0.52 -9.73
N ILE A 335 6.73 -0.59 -10.39
CA ILE A 335 6.22 -0.63 -11.77
C ILE A 335 4.87 -1.32 -11.73
N TYR A 336 3.88 -0.69 -12.35
CA TYR A 336 2.57 -1.25 -12.61
C TYR A 336 2.22 -1.13 -14.08
N SER A 337 1.67 -2.18 -14.65
CA SER A 337 1.13 -2.16 -16.01
C SER A 337 -0.06 -3.10 -16.12
N ASN A 338 -1.13 -2.64 -16.72
CA ASN A 338 -2.33 -3.41 -17.02
C ASN A 338 -2.68 -3.22 -18.50
N LEU A 339 -2.48 -4.28 -19.26
CA LEU A 339 -2.80 -4.36 -20.67
C LEU A 339 -4.11 -5.12 -20.82
N ARG A 340 -5.10 -4.54 -21.48
CA ARG A 340 -6.42 -5.14 -21.62
C ARG A 340 -6.92 -5.05 -23.06
N GLY A 341 -7.25 -6.20 -23.61
CA GLY A 341 -7.95 -6.33 -24.88
C GLY A 341 -9.37 -6.85 -24.69
N LYS A 342 -10.35 -6.26 -25.35
CA LYS A 342 -11.77 -6.63 -25.29
C LYS A 342 -12.37 -6.64 -26.69
N THR A 343 -13.16 -7.66 -26.99
CA THR A 343 -13.80 -7.81 -28.31
C THR A 343 -15.22 -8.34 -28.13
N PHE A 344 -16.12 -7.86 -28.97
CA PHE A 344 -17.47 -8.43 -29.08
C PHE A 344 -17.43 -9.66 -29.97
N LEU A 345 -17.98 -10.79 -29.51
CA LEU A 345 -17.97 -12.04 -30.26
C LEU A 345 -18.87 -12.01 -31.50
N GLN A 346 -19.92 -11.18 -31.45
CA GLN A 346 -20.87 -10.99 -32.57
C GLN A 346 -20.28 -10.11 -33.67
N ASP A 347 -19.36 -9.23 -33.34
CA ASP A 347 -18.75 -8.29 -34.28
C ASP A 347 -17.31 -7.98 -33.83
N PRO A 348 -16.32 -8.79 -34.26
CA PRO A 348 -14.95 -8.60 -33.88
C PRO A 348 -14.32 -7.27 -34.32
N SER A 349 -14.95 -6.56 -35.27
CA SER A 349 -14.50 -5.21 -35.63
C SER A 349 -14.68 -4.21 -34.48
N LYS A 350 -15.60 -4.49 -33.56
CA LYS A 350 -15.84 -3.73 -32.35
C LYS A 350 -14.95 -4.26 -31.23
N ASN A 351 -13.75 -3.76 -31.20
CA ASN A 351 -12.75 -4.10 -30.19
C ASN A 351 -12.25 -2.85 -29.48
N SER A 352 -11.65 -3.06 -28.32
CA SER A 352 -10.98 -2.02 -27.58
C SER A 352 -9.71 -2.57 -26.97
N PHE A 353 -8.70 -1.71 -26.93
CA PHE A 353 -7.42 -1.98 -26.32
C PHE A 353 -7.08 -0.85 -25.36
N SER A 354 -6.69 -1.18 -24.15
CA SER A 354 -6.25 -0.18 -23.16
C SER A 354 -4.96 -0.64 -22.49
N LEU A 355 -4.09 0.31 -22.26
CA LEU A 355 -2.86 0.16 -21.50
C LEU A 355 -2.85 1.23 -20.41
N ASP A 356 -2.93 0.78 -19.16
CA ASP A 356 -2.75 1.60 -17.98
C ASP A 356 -1.41 1.25 -17.34
N SER A 357 -0.47 2.17 -17.34
CA SER A 357 0.86 1.94 -16.78
C SER A 357 1.32 3.14 -15.99
N TRP A 358 1.96 2.87 -14.87
CA TRP A 358 2.69 3.88 -14.13
C TRP A 358 3.95 3.25 -13.54
N PHE A 359 4.95 4.06 -13.31
CA PHE A 359 6.18 3.67 -12.68
C PHE A 359 6.67 4.78 -11.76
N SER A 360 7.34 4.38 -10.70
CA SER A 360 8.05 5.27 -9.81
C SER A 360 9.42 4.67 -9.57
N ILE A 361 10.48 5.31 -10.06
CA ILE A 361 11.84 4.79 -9.99
C ILE A 361 12.73 5.81 -9.28
N ARG A 362 13.48 5.35 -8.31
CA ARG A 362 14.54 6.14 -7.69
C ARG A 362 15.77 6.06 -8.59
N VAL A 363 16.13 7.16 -9.24
CA VAL A 363 17.27 7.24 -10.14
C VAL A 363 18.57 7.37 -9.35
N PHE A 364 18.57 8.27 -8.37
CA PHE A 364 19.66 8.47 -7.40
C PHE A 364 19.13 9.18 -6.16
N GLU A 365 20.01 9.41 -5.21
CA GLU A 365 19.72 10.11 -3.96
C GLU A 365 19.09 11.49 -4.23
N GLY A 366 17.89 11.72 -3.68
CA GLY A 366 17.13 12.96 -3.88
C GLY A 366 16.33 13.07 -5.17
N LEU A 367 16.41 12.11 -6.13
CA LEU A 367 15.63 12.13 -7.36
C LEU A 367 14.83 10.81 -7.54
N SER A 368 13.52 10.95 -7.61
CA SER A 368 12.59 9.92 -8.08
C SER A 368 11.78 10.41 -9.26
N VAL A 369 11.54 9.56 -10.23
CA VAL A 369 10.72 9.80 -11.41
C VAL A 369 9.48 8.93 -11.38
#